data_4a15e11bec22d53492929550b5679056
#
_entry.id   4a15e11bec22d53492929550b5679056
#
_cell.length_a   1.000
_cell.length_b   1.000
_cell.length_c   1.000
_cell.angle_alpha   90.00
_cell.angle_beta   90.00
_cell.angle_gamma   90.00
#
_symmetry.space_group_name_H-M   'P 1'
#
loop_
_entity.id
_entity.type
_entity.pdbx_description
1 polymer ?
#
loop_
_entity_poly.entity_id
_entity_poly.type
_entity_poly.pdbx_seq_one_letter_code
_entity_poly.pdbx_strand_id
1 'polypeptide(L)'
;MSLHDLCTRTHSDFTTRLTVNGQNLDQKEVSKLLGLWITEDLSWSRNCQEICKKAFSRLSMITKLKYAGVSIDDLLDIYILFIRSITEYCAVVFHSSLTQEQSSKIEMIQKTCPRVILAEMLKCMLVTQRPWKCVGSRH
;
A
#
# COMPACT_ATOMS: atom_id res chain seq x y z
N MET A 1 -0.94 36.58 -30.42
CA MET A 1 -0.43 35.33 -29.81
C MET A 1 -1.44 34.86 -28.81
N SER A 2 -2.26 33.93 -29.20
CA SER A 2 -3.37 33.42 -28.36
C SER A 2 -2.87 32.31 -27.44
N LEU A 3 -3.32 32.33 -26.20
CA LEU A 3 -3.01 31.31 -25.17
C LEU A 3 -3.47 29.89 -25.56
N HIS A 4 -4.19 29.76 -26.67
CA HIS A 4 -4.69 28.48 -27.19
C HIS A 4 -3.62 27.66 -27.94
N ASP A 5 -2.51 28.26 -28.37
CA ASP A 5 -1.46 27.55 -29.11
C ASP A 5 -0.43 26.83 -28.24
N LEU A 6 -0.51 26.99 -26.91
CA LEU A 6 0.39 26.34 -25.97
C LEU A 6 -0.10 24.96 -25.51
N CYS A 7 -1.34 24.58 -25.81
CA CYS A 7 -1.95 23.35 -25.32
C CYS A 7 -1.95 22.19 -26.34
N THR A 8 -1.51 22.41 -27.56
CA THR A 8 -1.41 21.36 -28.60
C THR A 8 0.03 21.06 -28.98
N ARG A 9 0.94 21.07 -28.01
CA ARG A 9 2.23 20.45 -28.22
C ARG A 9 2.05 18.94 -28.17
N THR A 10 1.69 18.38 -29.31
CA THR A 10 1.77 16.97 -29.63
C THR A 10 3.03 16.35 -29.03
N HIS A 11 2.86 15.18 -28.47
CA HIS A 11 3.84 14.20 -28.08
C HIS A 11 4.87 13.99 -29.21
N SER A 12 5.72 14.96 -29.45
CA SER A 12 6.85 14.82 -30.34
C SER A 12 7.95 14.16 -29.55
N ASP A 13 8.40 13.00 -30.02
CA ASP A 13 9.54 12.21 -29.58
C ASP A 13 10.68 13.09 -29.06
N PHE A 14 10.63 13.40 -27.77
CA PHE A 14 11.74 14.02 -27.09
C PHE A 14 12.69 12.90 -26.66
N THR A 15 13.27 12.21 -27.64
CA THR A 15 14.35 11.27 -27.43
C THR A 15 15.62 12.04 -27.08
N THR A 16 15.62 12.63 -25.89
CA THR A 16 16.83 13.24 -25.34
C THR A 16 17.77 12.09 -24.97
N ARG A 17 18.72 11.80 -25.84
CA ARG A 17 19.82 10.90 -25.51
C ARG A 17 20.68 11.57 -24.45
N LEU A 18 20.47 11.17 -23.21
CA LEU A 18 21.31 11.59 -22.10
C LEU A 18 22.59 10.74 -22.10
N THR A 19 23.74 11.41 -21.97
CA THR A 19 25.03 10.75 -21.85
C THR A 19 25.63 11.09 -20.49
N VAL A 20 26.12 10.07 -19.79
CA VAL A 20 26.88 10.23 -18.54
C VAL A 20 28.28 9.60 -18.74
N ASN A 21 29.31 10.37 -18.52
CA ASN A 21 30.69 9.95 -18.73
C ASN A 21 30.95 9.35 -20.12
N GLY A 22 30.31 9.90 -21.18
CA GLY A 22 30.47 9.43 -22.55
C GLY A 22 29.68 8.13 -22.88
N GLN A 23 28.92 7.58 -21.93
CA GLN A 23 28.02 6.44 -22.16
C GLN A 23 26.59 6.92 -22.36
N ASN A 24 25.93 6.40 -23.40
CA ASN A 24 24.52 6.66 -23.62
C ASN A 24 23.69 5.95 -22.56
N LEU A 25 22.72 6.66 -21.98
CA LEU A 25 21.75 6.06 -21.07
C LEU A 25 20.58 5.48 -21.86
N ASP A 26 20.23 4.24 -21.55
CA ASP A 26 19.05 3.60 -22.12
C ASP A 26 17.80 4.15 -21.43
N GLN A 27 16.84 4.61 -22.25
CA GLN A 27 15.53 5.01 -21.77
C GLN A 27 14.74 3.77 -21.37
N LYS A 28 14.18 3.77 -20.15
CA LYS A 28 13.34 2.68 -19.65
C LYS A 28 11.94 3.20 -19.39
N GLU A 29 10.95 2.54 -19.95
CA GLU A 29 9.53 2.84 -19.71
C GLU A 29 9.14 2.69 -18.23
N VAL A 30 9.78 1.77 -17.52
CA VAL A 30 9.49 1.46 -16.11
C VAL A 30 10.79 1.28 -15.36
N SER A 31 10.94 1.99 -14.27
CA SER A 31 12.11 1.90 -13.39
C SER A 31 11.68 1.74 -11.92
N LYS A 32 12.54 1.10 -11.14
CA LYS A 32 12.32 0.99 -9.69
C LYS A 32 13.35 1.84 -8.97
N LEU A 33 12.89 2.86 -8.26
CA LEU A 33 13.73 3.77 -7.48
C LEU A 33 13.31 3.74 -6.01
N LEU A 34 14.25 3.46 -5.12
CA LEU A 34 14.01 3.39 -3.67
C LEU A 34 12.76 2.57 -3.29
N GLY A 35 12.50 1.50 -4.03
CA GLY A 35 11.35 0.64 -3.77
C GLY A 35 10.05 1.04 -4.45
N LEU A 36 9.97 2.24 -5.03
CA LEU A 36 8.83 2.74 -5.81
C LEU A 36 8.98 2.40 -7.29
N TRP A 37 7.88 2.00 -7.91
CA TRP A 37 7.80 1.83 -9.36
C TRP A 37 7.42 3.16 -10.01
N ILE A 38 8.30 3.66 -10.87
CA ILE A 38 8.11 4.90 -11.62
C ILE A 38 7.99 4.50 -13.09
N THR A 39 6.95 4.97 -13.73
CA THR A 39 6.71 4.82 -15.17
C THR A 39 7.03 6.13 -15.88
N GLU A 40 7.29 6.10 -17.19
CA GLU A 40 7.61 7.26 -17.99
C GLU A 40 6.51 8.34 -17.97
N ASP A 41 5.25 7.89 -17.95
CA ASP A 41 4.06 8.74 -17.83
C ASP A 41 3.77 9.22 -16.40
N LEU A 42 4.67 8.91 -15.43
CA LEU A 42 4.50 9.18 -14.00
C LEU A 42 3.18 8.60 -13.41
N SER A 43 2.66 7.56 -14.03
CA SER A 43 1.49 6.84 -13.55
C SER A 43 1.85 5.99 -12.33
N TRP A 44 1.07 6.11 -11.26
CA TRP A 44 1.27 5.32 -10.04
C TRP A 44 0.52 3.99 -10.03
N SER A 45 -0.12 3.63 -11.14
CA SER A 45 -0.94 2.41 -11.27
C SER A 45 -0.16 1.16 -10.91
N ARG A 46 1.06 1.00 -11.43
CA ARG A 46 1.93 -0.14 -11.12
C ARG A 46 2.37 -0.16 -9.67
N ASN A 47 2.74 1.00 -9.13
CA ASN A 47 3.14 1.10 -7.72
C ASN A 47 1.99 0.74 -6.78
N CYS A 48 0.79 1.25 -7.05
CA CYS A 48 -0.42 0.94 -6.29
C CYS A 48 -0.76 -0.56 -6.33
N GLN A 49 -0.67 -1.20 -7.50
CA GLN A 49 -0.89 -2.64 -7.66
C GLN A 49 0.09 -3.47 -6.81
N GLU A 50 1.38 -3.10 -6.82
CA GLU A 50 2.40 -3.80 -6.03
C GLU A 50 2.20 -3.60 -4.51
N ILE A 51 1.81 -2.40 -4.07
CA ILE A 51 1.46 -2.13 -2.67
C ILE A 51 0.27 -2.99 -2.26
N CYS A 52 -0.82 -2.99 -3.04
CA CYS A 52 -2.01 -3.77 -2.76
C CYS A 52 -1.69 -5.27 -2.71
N LYS A 53 -0.94 -5.80 -3.68
CA LYS A 53 -0.52 -7.21 -3.74
C LYS A 53 0.25 -7.63 -2.49
N LYS A 54 1.22 -6.83 -2.06
CA LYS A 54 1.99 -7.08 -0.84
C LYS A 54 1.10 -7.02 0.40
N ALA A 55 0.23 -6.03 0.50
CA ALA A 55 -0.65 -5.86 1.64
C ALA A 55 -1.68 -6.99 1.76
N PHE A 56 -2.27 -7.46 0.66
CA PHE A 56 -3.15 -8.63 0.65
C PHE A 56 -2.43 -9.92 1.05
N SER A 57 -1.19 -10.12 0.60
CA SER A 57 -0.37 -11.26 1.03
C SER A 57 -0.14 -11.24 2.56
N ARG A 58 0.12 -10.06 3.13
CA ARG A 58 0.29 -9.90 4.59
C ARG A 58 -1.02 -10.08 5.35
N LEU A 59 -2.15 -9.62 4.80
CA LEU A 59 -3.46 -9.85 5.37
C LEU A 59 -3.77 -11.34 5.47
N SER A 60 -3.45 -12.12 4.43
CA SER A 60 -3.59 -13.58 4.46
C SER A 60 -2.73 -14.22 5.57
N MET A 61 -1.52 -13.70 5.81
CA MET A 61 -0.67 -14.14 6.91
C MET A 61 -1.31 -13.85 8.28
N ILE A 62 -1.82 -12.63 8.49
CA ILE A 62 -2.51 -12.26 9.74
C ILE A 62 -3.72 -13.17 9.97
N THR A 63 -4.48 -13.47 8.93
CA THR A 63 -5.63 -14.39 9.04
C THR A 63 -5.19 -15.79 9.51
N LYS A 64 -4.09 -16.31 8.97
CA LYS A 64 -3.54 -17.62 9.41
C LYS A 64 -3.05 -17.59 10.85
N LEU A 65 -2.35 -16.53 11.26
CA LEU A 65 -1.88 -16.35 12.64
C LEU A 65 -3.05 -16.26 13.63
N LYS A 66 -4.12 -15.59 13.23
CA LYS A 66 -5.36 -15.54 14.00
C LYS A 66 -5.94 -16.94 14.23
N TYR A 67 -6.05 -17.76 13.20
CA TYR A 67 -6.51 -19.15 13.34
C TYR A 67 -5.55 -20.03 14.17
N ALA A 68 -4.27 -19.68 14.21
CA ALA A 68 -3.29 -20.35 15.07
C ALA A 68 -3.40 -19.96 16.56
N GLY A 69 -4.28 -19.01 16.91
CA GLY A 69 -4.52 -18.60 18.28
C GLY A 69 -3.58 -17.52 18.81
N VAL A 70 -2.96 -16.75 17.93
CA VAL A 70 -2.13 -15.60 18.33
C VAL A 70 -3.00 -14.52 18.98
N SER A 71 -2.50 -13.86 20.02
CA SER A 71 -3.22 -12.83 20.75
C SER A 71 -3.62 -11.65 19.85
N ILE A 72 -4.69 -10.95 20.20
CA ILE A 72 -5.18 -9.80 19.44
C ILE A 72 -4.16 -8.67 19.45
N ASP A 73 -3.51 -8.45 20.57
CA ASP A 73 -2.50 -7.40 20.72
C ASP A 73 -1.31 -7.65 19.79
N ASP A 74 -0.81 -8.88 19.75
CA ASP A 74 0.26 -9.28 18.83
C ASP A 74 -0.17 -9.15 17.35
N LEU A 75 -1.43 -9.48 17.03
CA LEU A 75 -1.95 -9.31 15.67
C LEU A 75 -2.07 -7.84 15.27
N LEU A 76 -2.41 -6.95 16.21
CA LEU A 76 -2.42 -5.49 15.97
C LEU A 76 -1.01 -4.96 15.74
N ASP A 77 -0.04 -5.41 16.53
CA ASP A 77 1.36 -5.03 16.33
C ASP A 77 1.88 -5.49 14.96
N ILE A 78 1.56 -6.72 14.57
CA ILE A 78 1.89 -7.25 13.24
C ILE A 78 1.22 -6.42 12.14
N TYR A 79 -0.03 -6.00 12.31
CA TYR A 79 -0.72 -5.13 11.37
C TYR A 79 0.01 -3.78 11.19
N ILE A 80 0.35 -3.14 12.30
CA ILE A 80 1.05 -1.84 12.28
C ILE A 80 2.42 -1.96 11.61
N LEU A 81 3.19 -2.97 11.98
CA LEU A 81 4.55 -3.16 11.49
C LEU A 81 4.62 -3.60 10.03
N PHE A 82 3.71 -4.48 9.58
CA PHE A 82 3.83 -5.13 8.28
C PHE A 82 2.86 -4.63 7.21
N ILE A 83 1.65 -4.21 7.58
CA ILE A 83 0.67 -3.76 6.58
C ILE A 83 0.66 -2.24 6.50
N ARG A 84 0.52 -1.57 7.63
CA ARG A 84 0.48 -0.12 7.67
C ARG A 84 1.78 0.49 7.14
N SER A 85 2.92 -0.06 7.50
CA SER A 85 4.22 0.39 6.97
C SER A 85 4.32 0.29 5.44
N ILE A 86 3.76 -0.76 4.83
CA ILE A 86 3.77 -0.92 3.36
C ILE A 86 2.85 0.10 2.68
N THR A 87 1.66 0.33 3.24
CA THR A 87 0.68 1.24 2.65
C THR A 87 1.03 2.71 2.84
N GLU A 88 1.77 3.05 3.90
CA GLU A 88 2.20 4.41 4.20
C GLU A 88 3.60 4.74 3.66
N TYR A 89 4.37 3.73 3.24
CA TYR A 89 5.71 3.94 2.72
C TYR A 89 5.70 4.88 1.51
N CYS A 90 6.40 5.99 1.63
CA CYS A 90 6.47 7.04 0.60
C CYS A 90 5.11 7.57 0.11
N ALA A 91 4.04 7.45 0.91
CA ALA A 91 2.72 7.94 0.55
C ALA A 91 2.74 9.42 0.16
N VAL A 92 3.58 10.22 0.79
CA VAL A 92 3.74 11.66 0.48
C VAL A 92 4.10 11.89 -0.99
N VAL A 93 4.84 10.97 -1.61
CA VAL A 93 5.30 11.12 -3.00
C VAL A 93 4.17 10.90 -4.00
N PHE A 94 3.29 9.95 -3.77
CA PHE A 94 2.30 9.53 -4.76
C PHE A 94 0.84 9.82 -4.37
N HIS A 95 0.56 10.12 -3.11
CA HIS A 95 -0.80 10.27 -2.60
C HIS A 95 -1.62 11.33 -3.35
N SER A 96 -1.01 12.48 -3.68
CA SER A 96 -1.70 13.57 -4.39
C SER A 96 -2.03 13.24 -5.85
N SER A 97 -1.35 12.26 -6.43
CA SER A 97 -1.49 11.85 -7.83
C SER A 97 -2.24 10.53 -8.01
N LEU A 98 -2.77 9.96 -6.91
CA LEU A 98 -3.60 8.75 -6.99
C LEU A 98 -4.98 9.08 -7.57
N THR A 99 -5.49 8.17 -8.39
CA THR A 99 -6.90 8.20 -8.77
C THR A 99 -7.78 7.81 -7.57
N GLN A 100 -9.04 8.24 -7.59
CA GLN A 100 -10.01 7.88 -6.55
C GLN A 100 -10.12 6.37 -6.37
N GLU A 101 -10.06 5.60 -7.46
CA GLU A 101 -10.11 4.14 -7.43
C GLU A 101 -8.88 3.55 -6.71
N GLN A 102 -7.68 4.05 -7.00
CA GLN A 102 -6.44 3.61 -6.38
C GLN A 102 -6.41 3.92 -4.89
N SER A 103 -6.83 5.13 -4.51
CA SER A 103 -6.95 5.54 -3.11
C SER A 103 -7.93 4.64 -2.37
N SER A 104 -9.12 4.39 -2.94
CA SER A 104 -10.14 3.52 -2.35
C SER A 104 -9.65 2.08 -2.14
N LYS A 105 -8.84 1.54 -3.05
CA LYS A 105 -8.23 0.21 -2.89
C LYS A 105 -7.28 0.13 -1.69
N ILE A 106 -6.42 1.13 -1.52
CA ILE A 106 -5.49 1.19 -0.37
C ILE A 106 -6.28 1.34 0.94
N GLU A 107 -7.25 2.24 0.98
CA GLU A 107 -8.11 2.43 2.15
C GLU A 107 -8.90 1.17 2.51
N MET A 108 -9.42 0.44 1.52
CA MET A 108 -10.13 -0.80 1.74
C MET A 108 -9.27 -1.81 2.50
N ILE A 109 -7.99 -1.93 2.15
CA ILE A 109 -7.06 -2.82 2.84
C ILE A 109 -6.86 -2.39 4.28
N GLN A 110 -6.62 -1.11 4.51
CA GLN A 110 -6.44 -0.54 5.85
C GLN A 110 -7.68 -0.71 6.74
N LYS A 111 -8.88 -0.63 6.16
CA LYS A 111 -10.15 -0.86 6.87
C LYS A 111 -10.44 -2.35 7.10
N THR A 112 -10.03 -3.20 6.18
CA THR A 112 -10.31 -4.65 6.26
C THR A 112 -9.46 -5.33 7.34
N CYS A 113 -8.18 -4.97 7.48
CA CYS A 113 -7.27 -5.59 8.43
C CYS A 113 -7.76 -5.50 9.87
N PRO A 114 -8.07 -4.33 10.44
CA PRO A 114 -8.61 -4.24 11.79
C PRO A 114 -9.93 -4.99 11.95
N ARG A 115 -10.80 -4.96 10.94
CA ARG A 115 -12.06 -5.72 10.98
C ARG A 115 -11.84 -7.22 11.09
N VAL A 116 -10.87 -7.76 10.34
CA VAL A 116 -10.52 -9.19 10.42
C VAL A 116 -9.98 -9.53 11.80
N ILE A 117 -9.14 -8.68 12.39
CA ILE A 117 -8.56 -8.88 13.72
C ILE A 117 -9.67 -8.81 14.79
N LEU A 118 -10.49 -7.78 14.77
CA LEU A 118 -11.49 -7.48 15.80
C LEU A 118 -12.78 -8.30 15.67
N ALA A 119 -13.05 -8.94 14.52
CA ALA A 119 -14.25 -9.74 14.32
C ALA A 119 -14.42 -10.86 15.36
N GLU A 120 -13.33 -11.39 15.90
CA GLU A 120 -13.38 -12.37 16.99
C GLU A 120 -13.73 -11.76 18.34
N MET A 121 -13.30 -10.52 18.62
CA MET A 121 -13.73 -9.82 19.85
C MET A 121 -15.25 -9.68 19.86
N LEU A 122 -15.83 -9.28 18.73
CA LEU A 122 -17.28 -9.15 18.59
C LEU A 122 -17.99 -10.51 18.74
N LYS A 123 -17.44 -11.58 18.14
CA LYS A 123 -17.96 -12.94 18.35
C LYS A 123 -17.82 -13.38 19.79
N CYS A 124 -16.68 -13.17 20.40
CA CYS A 124 -16.44 -13.53 21.80
C CYS A 124 -17.37 -12.76 22.75
N MET A 125 -17.63 -11.49 22.48
CA MET A 125 -18.58 -10.66 23.24
C MET A 125 -20.03 -11.10 23.03
N LEU A 126 -20.39 -11.54 21.83
CA LEU A 126 -21.76 -11.99 21.51
C LEU A 126 -22.05 -13.42 22.02
N VAL A 127 -21.03 -14.29 22.05
CA VAL A 127 -21.19 -15.70 22.49
C VAL A 127 -20.99 -15.85 24.00
N THR A 128 -20.13 -15.04 24.59
CA THR A 128 -19.93 -15.02 26.03
C THR A 128 -20.53 -13.72 26.57
N GLN A 129 -21.73 -13.77 27.10
CA GLN A 129 -22.25 -12.78 28.07
C GLN A 129 -21.41 -12.80 29.36
N ARG A 130 -20.12 -13.06 29.28
CA ARG A 130 -19.21 -12.99 30.43
C ARG A 130 -18.35 -11.74 30.30
N PRO A 131 -18.35 -10.87 31.31
CA PRO A 131 -17.41 -9.76 31.37
C PRO A 131 -16.00 -10.33 31.31
N TRP A 132 -15.19 -9.80 30.42
CA TRP A 132 -13.81 -10.16 30.16
C TRP A 132 -12.97 -10.20 31.45
N LYS A 133 -12.85 -11.38 31.95
CA LYS A 133 -11.81 -11.77 32.88
C LYS A 133 -11.04 -12.86 32.21
N CYS A 134 -9.94 -12.51 31.57
CA CYS A 134 -8.83 -13.41 31.30
C CYS A 134 -7.75 -12.67 30.52
N VAL A 135 -6.98 -11.85 31.20
CA VAL A 135 -5.55 -11.88 30.96
C VAL A 135 -4.94 -12.27 32.30
N GLY A 136 -4.59 -13.54 32.37
CA GLY A 136 -3.92 -14.12 33.48
C GLY A 136 -2.59 -13.44 33.71
N SER A 137 -2.45 -12.94 34.93
CA SER A 137 -1.21 -12.84 35.65
C SER A 137 -0.31 -14.03 35.32
N ARG A 138 0.82 -13.79 34.71
CA ARG A 138 1.97 -14.67 34.79
C ARG A 138 2.92 -14.07 35.82
N HIS A 139 2.98 -14.78 36.96
CA HIS A 139 4.14 -14.74 37.82
C HIS A 139 5.32 -15.39 37.11
#